data_de7689991cdf327ec5e47ee13fbbbb49
#
_entry.id   de7689991cdf327ec5e47ee13fbbbb49
#
_cell.length_a   1.000
_cell.length_b   1.000
_cell.length_c   1.000
_cell.angle_alpha   90.00
_cell.angle_beta   90.00
_cell.angle_gamma   90.00
#
_symmetry.space_group_name_H-M   'P 1'
#
loop_
_entity.id
_entity.type
_entity.pdbx_description
1 polymer ?
#
loop_
_entity_poly.entity_id
_entity_poly.type
_entity_poly.pdbx_seq_one_letter_code
_entity_poly.pdbx_strand_id
1 'polypeptide(L)'
;LFLVALIVGSRRLRDVVLAATSFTLAHSVTFLLAALGVVSAPAAVVEPVIALSIAVVALGHVWSARRGPALTAGTAEAGRRAPDRARWLRLAVVFGFGLVHGLGFAGALGIDEPFSWTLLWSLLVFNVGIEVVQLGIIGVAFPLLLLLRRRAPRTASWTGLVVAAGVAATGLVWFGQRLLGLG
;
A
#
# COMPACT_ATOMS: atom_id res chain seq x y z
N LEU A 1 -2.72 2.73 6.73
CA LEU A 1 -2.39 1.31 7.01
C LEU A 1 -1.60 0.68 5.88
N PHE A 2 -2.02 0.80 4.61
CA PHE A 2 -1.32 0.22 3.45
C PHE A 2 0.16 0.68 3.36
N LEU A 3 0.42 1.99 3.49
CA LEU A 3 1.77 2.56 3.50
C LEU A 3 2.63 1.99 4.63
N VAL A 4 2.06 1.82 5.83
CA VAL A 4 2.76 1.22 6.99
C VAL A 4 3.19 -0.21 6.67
N ALA A 5 2.30 -1.03 6.07
CA ALA A 5 2.64 -2.37 5.64
C ALA A 5 3.77 -2.40 4.59
N LEU A 6 3.78 -1.44 3.64
CA LEU A 6 4.85 -1.29 2.66
C LEU A 6 6.20 -0.93 3.30
N ILE A 7 6.21 0.03 4.26
CA ILE A 7 7.43 0.47 4.95
C ILE A 7 8.03 -0.70 5.75
N VAL A 8 7.21 -1.37 6.57
CA VAL A 8 7.66 -2.47 7.42
C VAL A 8 8.13 -3.67 6.58
N GLY A 9 7.45 -3.97 5.47
CA GLY A 9 7.79 -5.05 4.55
C GLY A 9 8.98 -4.79 3.64
N SER A 10 9.51 -3.56 3.60
CA SER A 10 10.60 -3.20 2.69
C SER A 10 11.96 -3.20 3.39
N ARG A 11 13.01 -3.61 2.64
CA ARG A 11 14.39 -3.61 3.14
C ARG A 11 15.20 -2.43 2.62
N ARG A 12 14.82 -1.83 1.50
CA ARG A 12 15.51 -0.72 0.85
C ARG A 12 14.56 0.46 0.66
N LEU A 13 15.04 1.67 0.89
CA LEU A 13 14.27 2.89 0.67
C LEU A 13 13.73 2.98 -0.77
N ARG A 14 14.56 2.65 -1.75
CA ARG A 14 14.15 2.64 -3.16
C ARG A 14 12.92 1.75 -3.42
N ASP A 15 12.83 0.59 -2.75
CA ASP A 15 11.75 -0.36 -3.01
C ASP A 15 10.42 0.14 -2.42
N VAL A 16 10.46 0.83 -1.25
CA VAL A 16 9.24 1.40 -0.66
C VAL A 16 8.81 2.65 -1.43
N VAL A 17 9.74 3.51 -1.84
CA VAL A 17 9.43 4.69 -2.66
C VAL A 17 8.79 4.26 -3.99
N LEU A 18 9.41 3.35 -4.73
CA LEU A 18 8.86 2.86 -6.00
C LEU A 18 7.48 2.20 -5.84
N ALA A 19 7.26 1.45 -4.77
CA ALA A 19 5.97 0.85 -4.50
C ALA A 19 4.90 1.91 -4.16
N ALA A 20 5.23 2.89 -3.31
CA ALA A 20 4.34 3.98 -2.95
C ALA A 20 3.98 4.84 -4.17
N THR A 21 4.98 5.29 -4.94
CA THR A 21 4.74 6.08 -6.17
C THR A 21 3.97 5.29 -7.22
N SER A 22 4.26 3.99 -7.40
CA SER A 22 3.50 3.12 -8.30
C SER A 22 2.03 3.04 -7.88
N PHE A 23 1.77 2.90 -6.58
CA PHE A 23 0.42 2.93 -6.01
C PHE A 23 -0.27 4.27 -6.25
N THR A 24 0.39 5.40 -5.94
CA THR A 24 -0.21 6.74 -6.10
C THR A 24 -0.51 7.07 -7.56
N LEU A 25 0.36 6.69 -8.49
CA LEU A 25 0.10 6.87 -9.92
C LEU A 25 -1.15 6.09 -10.36
N ALA A 26 -1.26 4.82 -9.99
CA ALA A 26 -2.42 4.00 -10.29
C ALA A 26 -3.70 4.56 -9.66
N HIS A 27 -3.62 4.91 -8.36
CA HIS A 27 -4.69 5.55 -7.62
C HIS A 27 -5.17 6.84 -8.28
N SER A 28 -4.25 7.70 -8.67
CA SER A 28 -4.56 8.98 -9.32
C SER A 28 -5.32 8.78 -10.63
N VAL A 29 -4.92 7.80 -11.44
CA VAL A 29 -5.59 7.51 -12.71
C VAL A 29 -7.05 7.13 -12.49
N THR A 30 -7.32 6.14 -11.64
CA THR A 30 -8.70 5.67 -11.39
C THR A 30 -9.51 6.67 -10.58
N PHE A 31 -8.89 7.37 -9.65
CA PHE A 31 -9.54 8.45 -8.89
C PHE A 31 -10.02 9.56 -9.81
N LEU A 32 -9.16 10.05 -10.73
CA LEU A 32 -9.54 11.07 -11.70
C LEU A 32 -10.65 10.59 -12.64
N LEU A 33 -10.51 9.37 -13.19
CA LEU A 33 -11.52 8.80 -14.09
C LEU A 33 -12.87 8.63 -13.39
N ALA A 34 -12.85 8.20 -12.13
CA ALA A 34 -14.08 8.01 -11.35
C ALA A 34 -14.70 9.34 -10.92
N ALA A 35 -13.89 10.31 -10.47
CA ALA A 35 -14.35 11.65 -10.11
C ALA A 35 -14.91 12.44 -11.31
N LEU A 36 -14.46 12.14 -12.53
CA LEU A 36 -14.98 12.69 -13.77
C LEU A 36 -16.17 11.88 -14.34
N GLY A 37 -16.66 10.89 -13.64
CA GLY A 37 -17.79 10.07 -14.07
C GLY A 37 -17.51 9.13 -15.24
N VAL A 38 -16.24 8.96 -15.66
CA VAL A 38 -15.86 8.09 -16.79
C VAL A 38 -15.92 6.61 -16.40
N VAL A 39 -15.60 6.28 -15.15
CA VAL A 39 -15.61 4.93 -14.61
C VAL A 39 -16.34 4.95 -13.27
N SER A 40 -17.19 3.95 -13.04
CA SER A 40 -17.84 3.74 -11.75
C SER A 40 -17.71 2.26 -11.34
N ALA A 41 -17.64 2.01 -10.05
CA ALA A 41 -17.64 0.66 -9.52
C ALA A 41 -18.46 0.62 -8.22
N PRO A 42 -19.24 -0.47 -8.00
CA PRO A 42 -20.06 -0.60 -6.79
C PRO A 42 -19.19 -0.60 -5.52
N ALA A 43 -19.50 0.24 -4.55
CA ALA A 43 -18.79 0.30 -3.26
C ALA A 43 -18.76 -1.07 -2.57
N ALA A 44 -19.83 -1.84 -2.68
CA ALA A 44 -19.93 -3.19 -2.14
C ALA A 44 -18.87 -4.18 -2.66
N VAL A 45 -18.24 -3.90 -3.81
CA VAL A 45 -17.15 -4.71 -4.37
C VAL A 45 -15.79 -4.05 -4.05
N VAL A 46 -15.71 -2.74 -4.22
CA VAL A 46 -14.44 -2.00 -4.10
C VAL A 46 -13.94 -2.00 -2.67
N GLU A 47 -14.79 -1.71 -1.70
CA GLU A 47 -14.40 -1.56 -0.30
C GLU A 47 -13.86 -2.86 0.34
N PRO A 48 -14.49 -4.04 0.14
CA PRO A 48 -13.88 -5.29 0.59
C PRO A 48 -12.52 -5.56 -0.06
N VAL A 49 -12.36 -5.29 -1.36
CA VAL A 49 -11.07 -5.49 -2.05
C VAL A 49 -9.99 -4.56 -1.50
N ILE A 50 -10.32 -3.30 -1.17
CA ILE A 50 -9.42 -2.38 -0.49
C ILE A 50 -8.96 -2.96 0.86
N ALA A 51 -9.90 -3.38 1.69
CA ALA A 51 -9.60 -3.96 3.00
C ALA A 51 -8.74 -5.23 2.90
N LEU A 52 -9.08 -6.11 1.94
CA LEU A 52 -8.32 -7.33 1.66
C LEU A 52 -6.90 -7.02 1.19
N SER A 53 -6.70 -6.00 0.34
CA SER A 53 -5.38 -5.61 -0.15
C SER A 53 -4.42 -5.22 0.98
N ILE A 54 -4.94 -4.50 2.00
CA ILE A 54 -4.19 -4.12 3.19
C ILE A 54 -3.76 -5.39 3.96
N ALA A 55 -4.69 -6.32 4.17
CA ALA A 55 -4.41 -7.57 4.85
C ALA A 55 -3.38 -8.42 4.11
N VAL A 56 -3.50 -8.57 2.78
CA VAL A 56 -2.58 -9.36 1.93
C VAL A 56 -1.15 -8.83 2.01
N VAL A 57 -0.95 -7.51 1.89
CA VAL A 57 0.39 -6.90 1.97
C VAL A 57 1.00 -7.12 3.35
N ALA A 58 0.22 -6.94 4.42
CA ALA A 58 0.69 -7.13 5.78
C ALA A 58 0.99 -8.61 6.10
N LEU A 59 0.12 -9.54 5.69
CA LEU A 59 0.33 -10.99 5.85
C LEU A 59 1.56 -11.49 5.08
N GLY A 60 1.84 -10.93 3.91
CA GLY A 60 3.06 -11.23 3.16
C GLY A 60 4.32 -10.95 3.98
N HIS A 61 4.33 -9.88 4.77
CA HIS A 61 5.44 -9.57 5.68
C HIS A 61 5.49 -10.57 6.86
N VAL A 62 4.36 -10.84 7.51
CA VAL A 62 4.27 -11.81 8.62
C VAL A 62 4.77 -13.20 8.17
N TRP A 63 4.36 -13.63 6.99
CA TRP A 63 4.77 -14.93 6.45
C TRP A 63 6.28 -14.97 6.15
N SER A 64 6.81 -13.92 5.53
CA SER A 64 8.26 -13.80 5.26
C SER A 64 9.07 -13.81 6.56
N ALA A 65 8.59 -13.17 7.62
CA ALA A 65 9.25 -13.14 8.91
C ALA A 65 9.25 -14.52 9.61
N ARG A 66 8.18 -15.31 9.45
CA ARG A 66 8.07 -16.66 10.04
C ARG A 66 8.92 -17.71 9.35
N ARG A 67 9.24 -17.54 8.07
CA ARG A 67 10.04 -18.52 7.30
C ARG A 67 11.53 -18.55 7.68
N GLY A 68 12.00 -17.68 8.59
CA GLY A 68 13.33 -17.72 9.22
C GLY A 68 14.53 -17.56 8.28
N PRO A 69 15.76 -17.41 8.84
CA PRO A 69 16.98 -17.20 8.04
C PRO A 69 17.41 -18.40 7.18
N ALA A 70 16.93 -19.60 7.45
CA ALA A 70 17.38 -20.81 6.75
C ALA A 70 17.00 -20.86 5.26
N LEU A 71 15.86 -20.25 4.87
CA LEU A 71 15.51 -20.07 3.45
C LEU A 71 16.06 -18.78 2.87
N THR A 72 16.51 -17.83 3.73
CA THR A 72 17.12 -16.58 3.29
C THR A 72 18.63 -16.69 3.09
N ALA A 73 19.31 -17.72 3.60
CA ALA A 73 20.73 -17.96 3.33
C ALA A 73 20.94 -18.35 1.85
N GLY A 74 20.11 -19.25 1.31
CA GLY A 74 20.10 -19.56 -0.13
C GLY A 74 19.59 -18.41 -1.00
N THR A 75 18.74 -17.51 -0.45
CA THR A 75 18.23 -16.32 -1.13
C THR A 75 19.08 -15.07 -0.86
N ALA A 76 20.01 -15.08 0.11
CA ALA A 76 20.93 -13.98 0.34
C ALA A 76 22.02 -13.87 -0.74
N GLU A 77 22.44 -14.99 -1.33
CA GLU A 77 23.22 -14.98 -2.57
C GLU A 77 22.35 -14.75 -3.80
N ALA A 78 21.13 -15.29 -3.85
CA ALA A 78 20.11 -14.93 -4.84
C ALA A 78 19.53 -13.52 -4.61
N GLY A 79 19.60 -12.95 -3.42
CA GLY A 79 19.11 -11.60 -3.07
C GLY A 79 20.02 -10.45 -3.55
N ARG A 80 21.21 -10.75 -4.09
CA ARG A 80 21.95 -9.80 -4.94
C ARG A 80 21.38 -9.70 -6.34
N ARG A 81 20.58 -10.69 -6.73
CA ARG A 81 19.79 -10.72 -7.96
C ARG A 81 18.45 -11.38 -7.65
N ALA A 82 17.58 -10.72 -6.83
CA ALA A 82 16.16 -11.06 -6.97
C ALA A 82 15.85 -10.91 -8.46
N PRO A 83 15.32 -11.96 -9.14
CA PRO A 83 15.03 -11.84 -10.55
C PRO A 83 14.16 -10.61 -10.74
N ASP A 84 14.47 -9.76 -11.70
CA ASP A 84 13.71 -8.54 -12.04
C ASP A 84 12.20 -8.82 -12.07
N ARG A 85 11.83 -10.05 -12.42
CA ARG A 85 10.47 -10.57 -12.45
C ARG A 85 9.73 -10.50 -11.10
N ALA A 86 10.34 -10.87 -9.98
CA ALA A 86 9.69 -10.82 -8.66
C ALA A 86 9.45 -9.38 -8.19
N ARG A 87 10.37 -8.49 -8.53
CA ARG A 87 10.23 -7.05 -8.27
C ARG A 87 9.11 -6.45 -9.11
N TRP A 88 9.07 -6.75 -10.42
CA TRP A 88 8.03 -6.28 -11.32
C TRP A 88 6.65 -6.83 -10.92
N LEU A 89 6.56 -8.09 -10.53
CA LEU A 89 5.32 -8.67 -10.02
C LEU A 89 4.82 -7.93 -8.76
N ARG A 90 5.72 -7.64 -7.82
CA ARG A 90 5.36 -6.86 -6.62
C ARG A 90 4.84 -5.47 -6.99
N LEU A 91 5.52 -4.77 -7.90
CA LEU A 91 5.07 -3.45 -8.37
C LEU A 91 3.73 -3.54 -9.10
N ALA A 92 3.53 -4.55 -9.94
CA ALA A 92 2.27 -4.78 -10.64
C ALA A 92 1.10 -5.05 -9.68
N VAL A 93 1.33 -5.84 -8.62
CA VAL A 93 0.33 -6.08 -7.57
C VAL A 93 -0.01 -4.80 -6.82
N VAL A 94 1.01 -4.02 -6.42
CA VAL A 94 0.81 -2.75 -5.72
C VAL A 94 0.12 -1.72 -6.63
N PHE A 95 0.48 -1.68 -7.91
CA PHE A 95 -0.19 -0.87 -8.92
C PHE A 95 -1.68 -1.26 -9.05
N GLY A 96 -1.97 -2.56 -9.18
CA GLY A 96 -3.35 -3.07 -9.22
C GLY A 96 -4.17 -2.67 -7.98
N PHE A 97 -3.57 -2.75 -6.80
CA PHE A 97 -4.23 -2.25 -5.58
C PHE A 97 -4.45 -0.74 -5.62
N GLY A 98 -3.50 0.04 -6.14
CA GLY A 98 -3.68 1.48 -6.36
C GLY A 98 -4.90 1.79 -7.23
N LEU A 99 -5.10 1.08 -8.33
CA LEU A 99 -6.27 1.25 -9.20
C LEU A 99 -7.58 1.06 -8.43
N VAL A 100 -7.68 0.00 -7.62
CA VAL A 100 -8.89 -0.28 -6.82
C VAL A 100 -9.10 0.79 -5.75
N HIS A 101 -8.04 1.22 -5.07
CA HIS A 101 -8.12 2.26 -4.03
C HIS A 101 -8.58 3.61 -4.58
N GLY A 102 -8.18 3.96 -5.81
CA GLY A 102 -8.63 5.19 -6.47
C GLY A 102 -10.13 5.21 -6.75
N LEU A 103 -10.69 4.07 -7.16
CA LEU A 103 -12.15 3.92 -7.35
C LEU A 103 -12.92 4.12 -6.04
N GLY A 104 -12.46 3.46 -4.95
CA GLY A 104 -13.10 3.57 -3.65
C GLY A 104 -13.03 4.97 -3.05
N PHE A 105 -11.92 5.66 -3.27
CA PHE A 105 -11.74 7.01 -2.75
C PHE A 105 -12.65 8.04 -3.46
N ALA A 106 -12.83 7.92 -4.77
CA ALA A 106 -13.75 8.76 -5.52
C ALA A 106 -15.21 8.56 -5.05
N GLY A 107 -15.61 7.31 -4.83
CA GLY A 107 -16.93 6.99 -4.28
C GLY A 107 -17.16 7.56 -2.87
N ALA A 108 -16.14 7.52 -2.01
CA ALA A 108 -16.24 8.07 -0.65
C ALA A 108 -16.32 9.60 -0.62
N LEU A 109 -15.78 10.31 -1.60
CA LEU A 109 -15.86 11.76 -1.69
C LEU A 109 -17.20 12.27 -2.25
N GLY A 110 -17.98 11.40 -2.92
CA GLY A 110 -19.28 11.76 -3.47
C GLY A 110 -19.23 12.97 -4.40
N ILE A 111 -18.24 13.01 -5.33
CA ILE A 111 -18.08 14.12 -6.26
C ILE A 111 -19.13 13.98 -7.37
N ASP A 112 -20.19 14.76 -7.30
CA ASP A 112 -21.27 14.81 -8.27
C ASP A 112 -21.24 16.12 -9.12
N GLU A 113 -20.10 16.80 -9.16
CA GLU A 113 -19.96 18.04 -9.89
C GLU A 113 -19.67 17.80 -11.38
N PRO A 114 -20.28 18.60 -12.29
CA PRO A 114 -19.97 18.51 -13.71
C PRO A 114 -18.50 18.88 -13.96
N PHE A 115 -17.95 18.32 -15.03
CA PHE A 115 -16.56 18.61 -15.42
C PHE A 115 -16.29 20.10 -15.48
N SER A 116 -15.24 20.52 -14.79
CA SER A 116 -14.66 21.86 -14.89
C SER A 116 -13.14 21.78 -14.80
N TRP A 117 -12.46 22.76 -15.41
CA TRP A 117 -11.01 22.87 -15.30
C TRP A 117 -10.56 23.07 -13.84
N THR A 118 -11.36 23.78 -13.04
CA THR A 118 -11.12 23.97 -11.60
C THR A 118 -11.17 22.65 -10.85
N LEU A 119 -12.18 21.81 -11.12
CA LEU A 119 -12.28 20.47 -10.56
C LEU A 119 -11.05 19.63 -10.90
N LEU A 120 -10.67 19.59 -12.20
CA LEU A 120 -9.51 18.83 -12.64
C LEU A 120 -8.21 19.26 -11.93
N TRP A 121 -7.95 20.57 -11.85
CA TRP A 121 -6.78 21.09 -11.16
C TRP A 121 -6.80 20.78 -9.66
N SER A 122 -7.95 20.89 -9.01
CA SER A 122 -8.11 20.53 -7.59
C SER A 122 -7.79 19.06 -7.33
N LEU A 123 -8.29 18.16 -8.19
CA LEU A 123 -8.01 16.73 -8.11
C LEU A 123 -6.52 16.41 -8.34
N LEU A 124 -5.88 17.07 -9.30
CA LEU A 124 -4.45 16.90 -9.56
C LEU A 124 -3.60 17.37 -8.39
N VAL A 125 -3.86 18.58 -7.87
CA VAL A 125 -3.16 19.14 -6.70
C VAL A 125 -3.35 18.25 -5.49
N PHE A 126 -4.55 17.72 -5.27
CA PHE A 126 -4.84 16.79 -4.20
C PHE A 126 -4.01 15.49 -4.31
N ASN A 127 -3.90 14.90 -5.51
CA ASN A 127 -3.08 13.70 -5.73
C ASN A 127 -1.58 13.97 -5.53
N VAL A 128 -1.08 15.13 -5.97
CA VAL A 128 0.29 15.56 -5.66
C VAL A 128 0.49 15.69 -4.15
N GLY A 129 -0.48 16.25 -3.43
CA GLY A 129 -0.47 16.35 -1.97
C GLY A 129 -0.38 14.97 -1.30
N ILE A 130 -1.14 13.98 -1.78
CA ILE A 130 -1.05 12.59 -1.28
C ILE A 130 0.38 12.06 -1.44
N GLU A 131 0.99 12.21 -2.62
CA GLU A 131 2.35 11.73 -2.88
C GLU A 131 3.38 12.42 -1.97
N VAL A 132 3.31 13.75 -1.83
CA VAL A 132 4.21 14.52 -0.96
C VAL A 132 4.12 14.05 0.48
N VAL A 133 2.92 13.86 1.01
CA VAL A 133 2.70 13.36 2.38
C VAL A 133 3.24 11.94 2.53
N GLN A 134 2.99 11.06 1.56
CA GLN A 134 3.51 9.69 1.59
C GLN A 134 5.04 9.66 1.59
N LEU A 135 5.68 10.42 0.72
CA LEU A 135 7.14 10.53 0.65
C LEU A 135 7.71 11.13 1.94
N GLY A 136 7.03 12.12 2.52
CA GLY A 136 7.38 12.69 3.82
C GLY A 136 7.34 11.64 4.94
N ILE A 137 6.27 10.86 5.02
CA ILE A 137 6.15 9.76 5.99
C ILE A 137 7.24 8.71 5.78
N ILE A 138 7.49 8.30 4.54
CA ILE A 138 8.57 7.35 4.20
C ILE A 138 9.92 7.92 4.61
N GLY A 139 10.17 9.22 4.31
CA GLY A 139 11.43 9.91 4.61
C GLY A 139 11.75 9.98 6.11
N VAL A 140 10.73 9.96 6.96
CA VAL A 140 10.90 9.93 8.42
C VAL A 140 10.89 8.50 8.96
N ALA A 141 9.86 7.73 8.64
CA ALA A 141 9.62 6.42 9.24
C ALA A 141 10.67 5.37 8.79
N PHE A 142 11.11 5.40 7.53
CA PHE A 142 12.05 4.40 7.01
C PHE A 142 13.46 4.54 7.63
N PRO A 143 14.08 5.74 7.74
CA PRO A 143 15.35 5.91 8.45
C PRO A 143 15.28 5.51 9.92
N LEU A 144 14.19 5.85 10.62
CA LEU A 144 13.98 5.44 12.01
C LEU A 144 13.91 3.91 12.14
N LEU A 145 13.17 3.26 11.25
CA LEU A 145 13.11 1.80 11.20
C LEU A 145 14.48 1.18 10.87
N LEU A 146 15.24 1.79 9.96
CA LEU A 146 16.59 1.34 9.61
C LEU A 146 17.55 1.48 10.80
N LEU A 147 17.47 2.59 11.53
CA LEU A 147 18.25 2.81 12.75
C LEU A 147 17.91 1.75 13.81
N LEU A 148 16.63 1.50 14.02
CA LEU A 148 16.16 0.45 14.94
C LEU A 148 16.67 -0.93 14.53
N ARG A 149 16.62 -1.26 13.24
CA ARG A 149 17.16 -2.53 12.69
C ARG A 149 18.66 -2.68 12.91
N ARG A 150 19.41 -1.57 12.89
CA ARG A 150 20.88 -1.57 13.14
C ARG A 150 21.21 -1.65 14.62
N ARG A 151 20.49 -0.92 15.48
CA ARG A 151 20.78 -0.81 16.92
C ARG A 151 20.16 -1.91 17.77
N ALA A 152 18.97 -2.36 17.41
CA ALA A 152 18.20 -3.35 18.16
C ALA A 152 17.46 -4.32 17.20
N PRO A 153 18.19 -5.24 16.52
CA PRO A 153 17.62 -6.08 15.46
C PRO A 153 16.49 -7.00 15.94
N ARG A 154 16.57 -7.49 17.18
CA ARG A 154 15.49 -8.30 17.77
C ARG A 154 14.23 -7.47 17.99
N THR A 155 14.36 -6.29 18.60
CA THR A 155 13.25 -5.35 18.82
C THR A 155 12.63 -4.93 17.49
N ALA A 156 13.45 -4.58 16.49
CA ALA A 156 12.97 -4.22 15.16
C ALA A 156 12.16 -5.34 14.49
N SER A 157 12.60 -6.60 14.65
CA SER A 157 11.88 -7.75 14.11
C SER A 157 10.53 -7.95 14.79
N TRP A 158 10.49 -7.86 16.12
CA TRP A 158 9.25 -7.97 16.88
C TRP A 158 8.30 -6.80 16.61
N THR A 159 8.79 -5.57 16.61
CA THR A 159 7.99 -4.38 16.26
C THR A 159 7.40 -4.51 14.86
N GLY A 160 8.22 -4.92 13.88
CA GLY A 160 7.76 -5.14 12.52
C GLY A 160 6.68 -6.21 12.42
N LEU A 161 6.84 -7.33 13.16
CA LEU A 161 5.85 -8.41 13.20
C LEU A 161 4.53 -7.98 13.86
N VAL A 162 4.61 -7.30 15.00
CA VAL A 162 3.43 -6.81 15.74
C VAL A 162 2.66 -5.78 14.92
N VAL A 163 3.36 -4.82 14.32
CA VAL A 163 2.73 -3.81 13.45
C VAL A 163 2.07 -4.48 12.24
N ALA A 164 2.75 -5.39 11.57
CA ALA A 164 2.18 -6.09 10.41
C ALA A 164 0.99 -6.98 10.80
N ALA A 165 1.06 -7.67 11.95
CA ALA A 165 -0.06 -8.47 12.45
C ALA A 165 -1.27 -7.59 12.81
N GLY A 166 -1.04 -6.44 13.44
CA GLY A 166 -2.10 -5.46 13.72
C GLY A 166 -2.76 -4.91 12.45
N VAL A 167 -1.95 -4.52 11.46
CA VAL A 167 -2.46 -4.05 10.16
C VAL A 167 -3.24 -5.16 9.44
N ALA A 168 -2.75 -6.41 9.47
CA ALA A 168 -3.44 -7.54 8.87
C ALA A 168 -4.78 -7.82 9.56
N ALA A 169 -4.80 -7.82 10.90
CA ALA A 169 -6.02 -8.01 11.68
C ALA A 169 -7.06 -6.94 11.38
N THR A 170 -6.65 -5.65 11.37
CA THR A 170 -7.55 -4.53 11.01
C THR A 170 -8.09 -4.68 9.59
N GLY A 171 -7.24 -5.04 8.61
CA GLY A 171 -7.66 -5.26 7.23
C GLY A 171 -8.66 -6.41 7.09
N LEU A 172 -8.45 -7.52 7.83
CA LEU A 172 -9.38 -8.65 7.83
C LEU A 172 -10.71 -8.32 8.51
N VAL A 173 -10.69 -7.58 9.62
CA VAL A 173 -11.91 -7.11 10.30
C VAL A 173 -12.71 -6.21 9.36
N TRP A 174 -12.08 -5.23 8.72
CA TRP A 174 -12.75 -4.36 7.76
C TRP A 174 -13.30 -5.14 6.56
N PHE A 175 -12.52 -6.12 6.05
CA PHE A 175 -12.99 -6.99 4.98
C PHE A 175 -14.26 -7.72 5.38
N GLY A 176 -14.30 -8.33 6.58
CA GLY A 176 -15.49 -9.00 7.09
C GLY A 176 -16.68 -8.06 7.27
N GLN A 177 -16.47 -6.88 7.83
CA GLN A 177 -17.53 -5.87 8.01
C GLN A 177 -18.13 -5.43 6.66
N ARG A 178 -17.28 -5.17 5.66
CA ARG A 178 -17.74 -4.76 4.33
C ARG A 178 -18.47 -5.88 3.58
N LEU A 179 -18.08 -7.14 3.76
CA LEU A 179 -18.81 -8.29 3.19
C LEU A 179 -20.18 -8.49 3.82
N LEU A 180 -20.31 -8.18 5.11
CA LEU A 180 -21.57 -8.32 5.86
C LEU A 180 -22.45 -7.07 5.79
N GLY A 181 -22.04 -6.02 5.10
CA GLY A 181 -22.78 -4.76 5.02
C GLY A 181 -22.86 -4.01 6.35
N LEU A 182 -21.88 -4.22 7.26
CA LEU A 182 -21.83 -3.62 8.59
C LEU A 182 -21.00 -2.32 8.66
N GLY A 183 -20.64 -1.74 7.50
CA GLY A 183 -19.80 -0.55 7.43
C GLY A 183 -20.27 0.50 6.45
#